data_87971f834887dbf4f77a3c859c8e3215
#
_entry.id   87971f834887dbf4f77a3c859c8e3215
#
_cell.length_a   1.000
_cell.length_b   1.000
_cell.length_c   1.000
_cell.angle_alpha   90.00
_cell.angle_beta   90.00
_cell.angle_gamma   90.00
#
_symmetry.space_group_name_H-M   'P 1'
#
loop_
_entity.id
_entity.type
_entity.pdbx_description
1 polymer ?
#
loop_
_entity_poly.entity_id
_entity_poly.type
_entity_poly.pdbx_seq_one_letter_code
_entity_poly.pdbx_strand_id
1 'polypeptide(L)'
;MSRRRKICVVTGSRAEYGLLFWILKAIESVKDLELQLVVTGMHLSNEFGMTYRQIEADGFSIAHKVDMLLSCDSAAGVTKSTGIGMIGFADAYELLTPDIVLMLGDRFELLAAASAALFAGFPIAHIHGGEVTLGSMDETIRHVLTKMSHFHFVAAEEYRTRVMQLGEDPT
;
A
#
# COMPACT_ATOMS: atom_id res chain seq x y z
N MET A 1 7.10 11.10 -27.67
CA MET A 1 7.10 9.92 -26.78
C MET A 1 6.05 10.18 -25.71
N SER A 2 5.08 9.29 -25.51
CA SER A 2 4.14 9.44 -24.39
C SER A 2 4.90 9.31 -23.06
N ARG A 3 4.52 10.10 -22.07
CA ARG A 3 5.04 9.99 -20.72
C ARG A 3 4.68 8.61 -20.16
N ARG A 4 5.62 7.90 -19.54
CA ARG A 4 5.33 6.65 -18.81
C ARG A 4 4.41 6.96 -17.62
N ARG A 5 3.45 6.08 -17.38
CA ARG A 5 2.57 6.18 -16.20
C ARG A 5 3.30 5.66 -14.96
N LYS A 6 3.31 6.45 -13.93
CA LYS A 6 3.97 6.16 -12.65
C LYS A 6 3.04 5.37 -11.73
N ILE A 7 3.41 4.15 -11.46
CA ILE A 7 2.67 3.26 -10.54
C ILE A 7 3.43 3.22 -9.21
N CYS A 8 2.92 3.92 -8.22
CA CYS A 8 3.48 3.88 -6.87
C CYS A 8 2.94 2.64 -6.15
N VAL A 9 3.81 1.71 -5.78
CA VAL A 9 3.44 0.51 -5.02
C VAL A 9 3.97 0.64 -3.60
N VAL A 10 3.08 0.49 -2.61
CA VAL A 10 3.43 0.57 -1.19
C VAL A 10 3.47 -0.82 -0.58
N THR A 11 4.53 -1.12 0.19
CA THR A 11 4.66 -2.36 0.95
C THR A 11 5.23 -2.09 2.34
N GLY A 12 4.59 -2.64 3.37
CA GLY A 12 4.96 -2.45 4.79
C GLY A 12 5.55 -3.69 5.45
N SER A 13 5.36 -4.88 4.84
CA SER A 13 5.79 -6.13 5.44
C SER A 13 6.27 -7.15 4.42
N ARG A 14 7.07 -8.12 4.89
CA ARG A 14 7.57 -9.23 4.07
C ARG A 14 6.44 -10.06 3.43
N ALA A 15 5.33 -10.23 4.14
CA ALA A 15 4.20 -10.99 3.63
C ALA A 15 3.54 -10.29 2.44
N GLU A 16 3.30 -8.99 2.54
CA GLU A 16 2.77 -8.18 1.44
C GLU A 16 3.71 -8.18 0.24
N TYR A 17 5.00 -7.96 0.47
CA TYR A 17 6.00 -7.98 -0.59
C TYR A 17 6.01 -9.31 -1.36
N GLY A 18 5.90 -10.44 -0.65
CA GLY A 18 5.85 -11.76 -1.29
C GLY A 18 4.67 -11.89 -2.26
N LEU A 19 3.50 -11.34 -1.90
CA LEU A 19 2.32 -11.32 -2.76
C LEU A 19 2.45 -10.31 -3.91
N LEU A 20 3.11 -9.20 -3.67
CA LEU A 20 3.33 -8.14 -4.66
C LEU A 20 4.43 -8.48 -5.67
N PHE A 21 5.33 -9.42 -5.39
CA PHE A 21 6.54 -9.68 -6.17
C PHE A 21 6.29 -9.79 -7.68
N TRP A 22 5.33 -10.61 -8.09
CA TRP A 22 5.03 -10.80 -9.51
C TRP A 22 4.32 -9.60 -10.14
N ILE A 23 3.58 -8.83 -9.35
CA ILE A 23 2.97 -7.58 -9.80
C ILE A 23 4.06 -6.53 -10.07
N LEU A 24 5.04 -6.42 -9.17
CA LEU A 24 6.19 -5.52 -9.35
C LEU A 24 6.96 -5.88 -10.63
N LYS A 25 7.25 -7.17 -10.84
CA LYS A 25 7.91 -7.66 -12.08
C LYS A 25 7.08 -7.37 -13.33
N ALA A 26 5.77 -7.54 -13.26
CA ALA A 26 4.88 -7.22 -14.37
C ALA A 26 4.91 -5.73 -14.72
N ILE A 27 4.86 -4.84 -13.72
CA ILE A 27 4.94 -3.38 -13.93
C ILE A 27 6.28 -3.01 -14.59
N GLU A 28 7.41 -3.52 -14.08
CA GLU A 28 8.74 -3.27 -14.67
C GLU A 28 8.88 -3.75 -16.12
N SER A 29 8.17 -4.82 -16.49
CA SER A 29 8.24 -5.38 -17.85
C SER A 29 7.53 -4.54 -18.92
N VAL A 30 6.63 -3.63 -18.51
CA VAL A 30 5.83 -2.81 -19.41
C VAL A 30 6.51 -1.47 -19.69
N LYS A 31 6.87 -1.20 -20.95
CA LYS A 31 7.63 0.00 -21.34
C LYS A 31 6.95 1.33 -21.01
N ASP A 32 5.63 1.35 -21.01
CA ASP A 32 4.83 2.55 -20.78
C ASP A 32 4.53 2.79 -19.28
N LEU A 33 5.01 1.89 -18.40
CA LEU A 33 4.90 2.01 -16.96
C LEU A 33 6.25 2.34 -16.30
N GLU A 34 6.19 3.01 -15.17
CA GLU A 34 7.31 3.31 -14.29
C GLU A 34 6.95 2.85 -12.88
N LEU A 35 7.68 1.89 -12.36
CA LEU A 35 7.51 1.44 -10.97
C LEU A 35 8.14 2.45 -10.00
N GLN A 36 7.35 2.91 -9.05
CA GLN A 36 7.80 3.70 -7.90
C GLN A 36 7.53 2.89 -6.63
N LEU A 37 8.50 2.07 -6.23
CA LEU A 37 8.34 1.22 -5.04
C LEU A 37 8.63 2.01 -3.77
N VAL A 38 7.64 2.13 -2.89
CA VAL A 38 7.76 2.75 -1.57
C VAL A 38 7.71 1.67 -0.50
N VAL A 39 8.75 1.62 0.34
CA VAL A 39 8.82 0.68 1.45
C VAL A 39 8.63 1.40 2.78
N THR A 40 7.93 0.75 3.71
CA THR A 40 7.61 1.32 5.01
C THR A 40 7.54 0.25 6.10
N GLY A 41 7.14 0.64 7.28
CA GLY A 41 6.78 -0.25 8.36
C GLY A 41 7.87 -1.24 8.73
N MET A 42 7.51 -2.52 8.81
CA MET A 42 8.42 -3.60 9.22
C MET A 42 9.63 -3.75 8.30
N HIS A 43 9.54 -3.33 7.03
CA HIS A 43 10.68 -3.37 6.10
C HIS A 43 11.87 -2.54 6.57
N LEU A 44 11.63 -1.46 7.31
CA LEU A 44 12.66 -0.51 7.76
C LEU A 44 13.07 -0.73 9.22
N SER A 45 12.45 -1.67 9.92
CA SER A 45 12.72 -1.93 11.33
C SER A 45 13.82 -2.97 11.52
N ASN A 46 14.77 -2.68 12.42
CA ASN A 46 15.80 -3.63 12.84
C ASN A 46 15.21 -4.88 13.52
N GLU A 47 14.12 -4.72 14.29
CA GLU A 47 13.42 -5.82 14.96
C GLU A 47 12.90 -6.87 13.96
N PHE A 48 12.50 -6.42 12.77
CA PHE A 48 11.99 -7.28 11.70
C PHE A 48 13.04 -7.61 10.64
N GLY A 49 14.33 -7.30 10.91
CA GLY A 49 15.46 -7.74 10.09
C GLY A 49 15.71 -6.88 8.85
N MET A 50 15.22 -5.62 8.80
CA MET A 50 15.50 -4.69 7.69
C MET A 50 15.23 -5.32 6.32
N THR A 51 14.05 -5.90 6.16
CA THR A 51 13.71 -6.75 5.00
C THR A 51 13.65 -6.01 3.67
N TYR A 52 13.75 -4.66 3.66
CA TYR A 52 13.96 -3.91 2.42
C TYR A 52 15.23 -4.34 1.67
N ARG A 53 16.24 -4.87 2.37
CA ARG A 53 17.49 -5.39 1.75
C ARG A 53 17.21 -6.59 0.84
N GLN A 54 16.20 -7.41 1.18
CA GLN A 54 15.77 -8.51 0.32
C GLN A 54 15.15 -7.96 -0.97
N ILE A 55 14.36 -6.90 -0.88
CA ILE A 55 13.76 -6.23 -2.03
C ILE A 55 14.85 -5.71 -2.99
N GLU A 56 15.88 -5.08 -2.44
CA GLU A 56 17.04 -4.62 -3.21
C GLU A 56 17.83 -5.80 -3.81
N ALA A 57 18.00 -6.89 -3.06
CA ALA A 57 18.67 -8.11 -3.54
C ALA A 57 17.90 -8.83 -4.66
N ASP A 58 16.57 -8.75 -4.66
CA ASP A 58 15.70 -9.27 -5.71
C ASP A 58 15.72 -8.40 -6.99
N GLY A 59 16.49 -7.29 -6.97
CA GLY A 59 16.75 -6.41 -8.10
C GLY A 59 15.77 -5.25 -8.25
N PHE A 60 14.90 -4.98 -7.27
CA PHE A 60 14.01 -3.82 -7.32
C PHE A 60 14.68 -2.56 -6.78
N SER A 61 14.46 -1.45 -7.48
CA SER A 61 14.86 -0.12 -7.00
C SER A 61 13.78 0.45 -6.08
N ILE A 62 14.17 0.80 -4.85
CA ILE A 62 13.27 1.46 -3.90
C ILE A 62 13.28 2.96 -4.19
N ALA A 63 12.13 3.50 -4.60
CA ALA A 63 11.98 4.92 -4.92
C ALA A 63 11.95 5.80 -3.68
N HIS A 64 11.36 5.33 -2.58
CA HIS A 64 11.30 6.06 -1.32
C HIS A 64 11.16 5.11 -0.12
N LYS A 65 11.66 5.56 1.03
CA LYS A 65 11.55 4.84 2.32
C LYS A 65 10.81 5.74 3.31
N VAL A 66 9.65 5.28 3.79
CA VAL A 66 8.85 6.00 4.80
C VAL A 66 9.02 5.30 6.14
N ASP A 67 9.88 5.85 6.98
CA ASP A 67 10.09 5.35 8.34
C ASP A 67 8.99 5.87 9.26
N MET A 68 8.21 4.96 9.85
CA MET A 68 7.04 5.30 10.64
C MET A 68 6.88 4.49 11.93
N LEU A 69 7.51 3.31 12.03
CA LEU A 69 7.29 2.44 13.17
C LEU A 69 7.96 2.97 14.44
N LEU A 70 7.15 3.14 15.47
CA LEU A 70 7.64 3.25 16.84
C LEU A 70 7.75 1.84 17.42
N SER A 71 8.82 1.56 18.17
CA SER A 71 9.03 0.29 18.89
C SER A 71 8.06 0.16 20.07
N CYS A 72 6.76 0.12 19.81
CA CYS A 72 5.72 0.09 20.81
C CYS A 72 4.42 -0.52 20.24
N ASP A 73 4.03 -1.68 20.74
CA ASP A 73 2.80 -2.41 20.33
C ASP A 73 1.50 -1.91 21.01
N SER A 74 1.57 -0.80 21.74
CA SER A 74 0.37 -0.23 22.34
C SER A 74 -0.52 0.47 21.29
N ALA A 75 -1.83 0.57 21.58
CA ALA A 75 -2.75 1.33 20.73
C ALA A 75 -2.28 2.77 20.47
N ALA A 76 -1.68 3.41 21.48
CA ALA A 76 -1.07 4.73 21.33
C ALA A 76 0.15 4.71 20.40
N GLY A 77 0.97 3.65 20.46
CA GLY A 77 2.11 3.44 19.57
C GLY A 77 1.68 3.30 18.10
N VAL A 78 0.69 2.44 17.84
CA VAL A 78 0.11 2.25 16.50
C VAL A 78 -0.48 3.55 15.96
N THR A 79 -1.25 4.28 16.80
CA THR A 79 -1.83 5.58 16.41
C THR A 79 -0.76 6.60 16.04
N LYS A 80 0.30 6.71 16.84
CA LYS A 80 1.41 7.63 16.57
C LYS A 80 2.18 7.23 15.31
N SER A 81 2.46 5.93 15.15
CA SER A 81 3.11 5.40 13.94
C SER A 81 2.29 5.72 12.70
N THR A 82 0.97 5.55 12.74
CA THR A 82 0.08 5.93 11.62
C THR A 82 0.18 7.41 11.31
N GLY A 83 0.19 8.28 12.32
CA GLY A 83 0.34 9.73 12.15
C GLY A 83 1.68 10.12 11.53
N ILE A 84 2.79 9.51 12.00
CA ILE A 84 4.13 9.71 11.41
C ILE A 84 4.14 9.23 9.96
N GLY A 85 3.51 8.07 9.68
CA GLY A 85 3.36 7.54 8.33
C GLY A 85 2.64 8.51 7.39
N MET A 86 1.54 9.11 7.85
CA MET A 86 0.81 10.10 7.04
C MET A 86 1.70 11.29 6.63
N ILE A 87 2.53 11.80 7.54
CA ILE A 87 3.48 12.89 7.25
C ILE A 87 4.50 12.41 6.20
N GLY A 88 5.14 11.25 6.43
CA GLY A 88 6.15 10.72 5.51
C GLY A 88 5.60 10.37 4.13
N PHE A 89 4.36 9.87 4.04
CA PHE A 89 3.72 9.61 2.75
C PHE A 89 3.32 10.90 2.02
N ALA A 90 2.96 11.98 2.74
CA ALA A 90 2.73 13.28 2.10
C ALA A 90 4.00 13.76 1.38
N ASP A 91 5.15 13.71 2.05
CA ASP A 91 6.46 14.07 1.46
C ASP A 91 6.82 13.15 0.28
N ALA A 92 6.62 11.83 0.44
CA ALA A 92 6.89 10.85 -0.62
C ALA A 92 6.05 11.11 -1.87
N TYR A 93 4.76 11.39 -1.72
CA TYR A 93 3.87 11.62 -2.87
C TYR A 93 4.11 12.98 -3.54
N GLU A 94 4.48 14.01 -2.79
CA GLU A 94 4.92 15.28 -3.36
C GLU A 94 6.17 15.09 -4.23
N LEU A 95 7.13 14.31 -3.77
CA LEU A 95 8.35 13.99 -4.51
C LEU A 95 8.10 13.13 -5.74
N LEU A 96 7.34 12.04 -5.59
CA LEU A 96 7.17 11.00 -6.60
C LEU A 96 6.12 11.37 -7.65
N THR A 97 5.10 12.14 -7.28
CA THR A 97 3.97 12.53 -8.16
C THR A 97 3.40 11.34 -8.94
N PRO A 98 2.87 10.30 -8.26
CA PRO A 98 2.37 9.10 -8.92
C PRO A 98 1.11 9.37 -9.77
N ASP A 99 0.89 8.57 -10.81
CA ASP A 99 -0.38 8.58 -11.53
C ASP A 99 -1.44 7.69 -10.86
N ILE A 100 -0.98 6.69 -10.07
CA ILE A 100 -1.82 5.81 -9.25
C ILE A 100 -1.00 5.23 -8.10
N VAL A 101 -1.65 5.00 -6.97
CA VAL A 101 -1.06 4.32 -5.80
C VAL A 101 -1.69 2.94 -5.65
N LEU A 102 -0.87 1.89 -5.68
CA LEU A 102 -1.28 0.50 -5.54
C LEU A 102 -0.94 -0.01 -4.14
N MET A 103 -1.93 -0.59 -3.47
CA MET A 103 -1.83 -1.13 -2.12
C MET A 103 -2.43 -2.52 -2.03
N LEU A 104 -1.87 -3.38 -1.18
CA LEU A 104 -2.35 -4.75 -0.95
C LEU A 104 -2.58 -4.98 0.53
N GLY A 105 -3.81 -5.36 0.91
CA GLY A 105 -4.13 -5.79 2.27
C GLY A 105 -4.81 -4.72 3.12
N ASP A 106 -4.49 -4.70 4.41
CA ASP A 106 -5.34 -4.11 5.44
C ASP A 106 -4.57 -3.56 6.65
N ARG A 107 -3.26 -3.42 6.55
CA ARG A 107 -2.45 -2.98 7.67
C ARG A 107 -2.55 -1.46 7.90
N PHE A 108 -2.28 -1.04 9.13
CA PHE A 108 -2.34 0.39 9.51
C PHE A 108 -1.33 1.27 8.76
N GLU A 109 -0.23 0.70 8.28
CA GLU A 109 0.72 1.40 7.41
C GLU A 109 0.04 1.85 6.10
N LEU A 110 -0.83 0.99 5.55
CA LEU A 110 -1.59 1.30 4.34
C LEU A 110 -2.68 2.33 4.59
N LEU A 111 -3.27 2.36 5.79
CA LEU A 111 -4.21 3.42 6.18
C LEU A 111 -3.53 4.80 6.13
N ALA A 112 -2.29 4.90 6.62
CA ALA A 112 -1.50 6.13 6.53
C ALA A 112 -1.23 6.52 5.07
N ALA A 113 -0.79 5.56 4.26
CA ALA A 113 -0.50 5.75 2.84
C ALA A 113 -1.75 6.17 2.04
N ALA A 114 -2.88 5.47 2.25
CA ALA A 114 -4.14 5.77 1.58
C ALA A 114 -4.71 7.14 1.96
N SER A 115 -4.62 7.51 3.24
CA SER A 115 -5.08 8.83 3.70
C SER A 115 -4.29 9.95 3.02
N ALA A 116 -2.96 9.83 2.96
CA ALA A 116 -2.11 10.80 2.28
C ALA A 116 -2.41 10.87 0.77
N ALA A 117 -2.62 9.72 0.11
CA ALA A 117 -2.96 9.65 -1.31
C ALA A 117 -4.32 10.31 -1.60
N LEU A 118 -5.33 10.04 -0.75
CA LEU A 118 -6.66 10.62 -0.86
C LEU A 118 -6.62 12.15 -0.78
N PHE A 119 -5.91 12.69 0.21
CA PHE A 119 -5.78 14.16 0.38
C PHE A 119 -5.00 14.82 -0.76
N ALA A 120 -4.01 14.11 -1.30
CA ALA A 120 -3.25 14.58 -2.46
C ALA A 120 -4.01 14.42 -3.80
N GLY A 121 -5.17 13.75 -3.81
CA GLY A 121 -5.98 13.53 -5.00
C GLY A 121 -5.42 12.46 -5.96
N PHE A 122 -4.56 11.55 -5.48
CA PHE A 122 -4.07 10.45 -6.29
C PHE A 122 -5.06 9.28 -6.30
N PRO A 123 -5.38 8.70 -7.47
CA PRO A 123 -6.17 7.49 -7.54
C PRO A 123 -5.52 6.34 -6.79
N ILE A 124 -6.33 5.55 -6.08
CA ILE A 124 -5.87 4.38 -5.31
C ILE A 124 -6.43 3.12 -5.94
N ALA A 125 -5.57 2.11 -6.08
CA ALA A 125 -5.92 0.74 -6.44
C ALA A 125 -5.66 -0.17 -5.24
N HIS A 126 -6.68 -0.91 -4.81
CA HIS A 126 -6.63 -1.79 -3.64
C HIS A 126 -6.77 -3.25 -4.05
N ILE A 127 -5.80 -4.06 -3.61
CA ILE A 127 -5.78 -5.51 -3.80
C ILE A 127 -6.20 -6.17 -2.48
N HIS A 128 -6.94 -7.28 -2.55
CA HIS A 128 -7.50 -8.02 -1.43
C HIS A 128 -8.58 -7.27 -0.64
N GLY A 129 -9.31 -6.34 -1.30
CA GLY A 129 -10.53 -5.76 -0.75
C GLY A 129 -11.65 -6.82 -0.59
N GLY A 130 -12.57 -6.59 0.36
CA GLY A 130 -13.74 -7.43 0.56
C GLY A 130 -13.50 -8.76 1.31
N GLU A 131 -12.27 -9.11 1.66
CA GLU A 131 -11.99 -10.25 2.53
C GLU A 131 -12.46 -10.00 3.98
N VAL A 132 -12.55 -11.06 4.77
CA VAL A 132 -13.02 -11.01 6.18
C VAL A 132 -11.94 -11.53 7.10
N THR A 133 -11.62 -10.75 8.13
CA THR A 133 -10.71 -11.12 9.22
C THR A 133 -11.38 -10.79 10.56
N LEU A 134 -12.26 -11.68 11.01
CA LEU A 134 -13.09 -11.44 12.19
C LEU A 134 -12.25 -11.15 13.43
N GLY A 135 -12.65 -10.12 14.18
CA GLY A 135 -12.07 -9.78 15.48
C GLY A 135 -10.77 -8.99 15.43
N SER A 136 -10.29 -8.61 14.25
CA SER A 136 -9.13 -7.74 14.07
C SER A 136 -9.53 -6.32 13.66
N MET A 137 -8.74 -5.33 14.04
CA MET A 137 -8.88 -3.96 13.51
C MET A 137 -8.56 -3.91 12.01
N ASP A 138 -7.78 -4.85 11.51
CA ASP A 138 -7.39 -4.94 10.10
C ASP A 138 -8.62 -5.08 9.20
N GLU A 139 -9.67 -5.78 9.66
CA GLU A 139 -10.93 -5.86 8.93
C GLU A 139 -11.54 -4.48 8.67
N THR A 140 -11.61 -3.67 9.71
CA THR A 140 -12.13 -2.29 9.59
C THR A 140 -11.24 -1.47 8.65
N ILE A 141 -9.93 -1.58 8.78
CA ILE A 141 -8.97 -0.89 7.92
C ILE A 141 -9.16 -1.32 6.46
N ARG A 142 -9.31 -2.63 6.18
CA ARG A 142 -9.56 -3.14 4.84
C ARG A 142 -10.79 -2.50 4.19
N HIS A 143 -11.88 -2.39 4.93
CA HIS A 143 -13.10 -1.77 4.42
C HIS A 143 -12.94 -0.26 4.21
N VAL A 144 -12.22 0.42 5.10
CA VAL A 144 -11.87 1.84 4.92
C VAL A 144 -10.99 2.03 3.68
N LEU A 145 -9.97 1.19 3.49
CA LEU A 145 -9.11 1.22 2.29
C LEU A 145 -9.94 1.00 1.01
N THR A 146 -10.88 0.04 1.04
CA THR A 146 -11.81 -0.17 -0.07
C THR A 146 -12.57 1.11 -0.39
N LYS A 147 -13.13 1.80 0.61
CA LYS A 147 -13.89 3.05 0.40
C LYS A 147 -13.03 4.23 -0.05
N MET A 148 -11.74 4.24 0.24
CA MET A 148 -10.80 5.25 -0.23
C MET A 148 -10.31 4.97 -1.66
N SER A 149 -10.53 3.77 -2.19
CA SER A 149 -9.95 3.30 -3.45
C SER A 149 -10.89 3.52 -4.64
N HIS A 150 -10.30 3.66 -5.81
CA HIS A 150 -10.98 3.86 -7.09
C HIS A 150 -11.02 2.58 -7.93
N PHE A 151 -10.05 1.67 -7.68
CA PHE A 151 -9.95 0.39 -8.39
C PHE A 151 -9.78 -0.74 -7.37
N HIS A 152 -10.53 -1.83 -7.60
CA HIS A 152 -10.61 -2.95 -6.66
C HIS A 152 -10.20 -4.25 -7.35
N PHE A 153 -9.17 -4.90 -6.80
CA PHE A 153 -8.69 -6.21 -7.27
C PHE A 153 -8.96 -7.25 -6.18
N VAL A 154 -10.00 -8.02 -6.37
CA VAL A 154 -10.47 -9.00 -5.39
C VAL A 154 -10.06 -10.42 -5.78
N ALA A 155 -9.85 -11.29 -4.78
CA ALA A 155 -9.39 -12.65 -5.01
C ALA A 155 -10.54 -13.64 -5.34
N ALA A 156 -11.81 -13.29 -5.02
CA ALA A 156 -12.95 -14.17 -5.24
C ALA A 156 -14.24 -13.37 -5.46
N GLU A 157 -15.25 -13.99 -6.09
CA GLU A 157 -16.53 -13.37 -6.40
C GLU A 157 -17.33 -12.96 -5.15
N GLU A 158 -17.19 -13.72 -4.06
CA GLU A 158 -17.81 -13.35 -2.78
C GLU A 158 -17.22 -12.05 -2.20
N TYR A 159 -15.94 -11.78 -2.43
CA TYR A 159 -15.29 -10.52 -2.03
C TYR A 159 -15.71 -9.37 -2.92
N ARG A 160 -15.88 -9.61 -4.23
CA ARG A 160 -16.45 -8.65 -5.16
C ARG A 160 -17.85 -8.21 -4.71
N THR A 161 -18.69 -9.18 -4.37
CA THR A 161 -20.05 -8.90 -3.87
C THR A 161 -20.01 -8.02 -2.64
N ARG A 162 -19.08 -8.28 -1.69
CA ARG A 162 -18.93 -7.46 -0.47
C ARG A 162 -18.42 -6.06 -0.77
N VAL A 163 -17.48 -5.90 -1.71
CA VAL A 163 -17.02 -4.59 -2.18
C VAL A 163 -18.18 -3.79 -2.76
N MET A 164 -19.02 -4.39 -3.59
CA MET A 164 -20.24 -3.76 -4.11
C MET A 164 -21.24 -3.37 -3.01
N GLN A 165 -21.38 -4.21 -1.98
CA GLN A 165 -22.24 -3.90 -0.82
C GLN A 165 -21.73 -2.71 -0.01
N LEU A 166 -20.45 -2.40 -0.06
CA LEU A 166 -19.88 -1.17 0.50
C LEU A 166 -20.18 0.06 -0.35
N GLY A 167 -20.86 -0.10 -1.49
CA GLY A 167 -21.29 0.99 -2.38
C GLY A 167 -20.28 1.31 -3.48
N GLU A 168 -19.40 0.38 -3.84
CA GLU A 168 -18.48 0.52 -4.97
C GLU A 168 -19.18 0.12 -6.29
N ASP A 169 -18.75 0.79 -7.39
CA ASP A 169 -19.31 0.52 -8.71
C ASP A 169 -18.81 -0.85 -9.23
N PRO A 170 -19.69 -1.69 -9.79
CA PRO A 170 -19.33 -3.00 -10.31
C PRO A 170 -18.57 -2.99 -11.65
N THR A 171 -18.45 -1.82 -12.33
CA THR A 171 -17.85 -1.66 -13.67
C THR A 171 -16.37 -1.36 -13.64
#